data_0f79149b113c45ed6bc97774c74798cb
#
_entry.id   0f79149b113c45ed6bc97774c74798cb
#
_cell.length_a   1.000
_cell.length_b   1.000
_cell.length_c   1.000
_cell.angle_alpha   90.00
_cell.angle_beta   90.00
_cell.angle_gamma   90.00
#
_symmetry.space_group_name_H-M   'P 1'
#
loop_
_entity.id
_entity.type
_entity.pdbx_description
1 polymer ?
#
loop_
_entity_poly.entity_id
_entity_poly.type
_entity_poly.pdbx_seq_one_letter_code
_entity_poly.pdbx_strand_id
1 'polypeptide(L)'
;MSHKEKINSEIDYSKDYDFDFFGHKTLEKSYLYRLGKDIIERPQDMLMRVSLAIHRNNIDDALHNYYLMSNHYFTHATPTLYNAGSNREQFASCFLLTMKEDSISGIYDTLKDCALISKYAGGIGLSIHDIRATDSYIAGTNGVSNGLVPMLRVFNDTARYVDQGGGKRNGSFAMYLEPWHADIFEFIELKKNHGNEFDRARDLFYALWISDLFMERVLSDGDWSLFCPHECPGLSDTWGQEFNDLYLSYETDKKYRKQIKARELWQAILTSQIEVGTPYLLYKDACNRKSNQQNLGTIKSSNLCTEIVEFTSPEETAVCNLASISLKKFVKNKDTSKMEFIVYSKQDCVYCDLAKGLLNRMNISYETKKYTELTALSGNYPNGVKFPQIYLRKGLKRDHIGGFLELKEYLEPSYDFVGLKVMAKQLTRNLNHIIDHNYYPTKETK
;
A
#
# COMPACT_ATOMS: atom_id res chain seq x y z
N MET A 1 30.16 29.24 -15.22
CA MET A 1 29.85 27.85 -15.54
C MET A 1 28.45 27.80 -16.17
N SER A 2 28.27 27.18 -17.33
CA SER A 2 26.93 27.01 -17.89
C SER A 2 26.13 26.02 -17.01
N HIS A 3 24.78 26.06 -17.07
CA HIS A 3 23.94 25.09 -16.36
C HIS A 3 24.36 23.65 -16.66
N LYS A 4 24.68 23.33 -17.90
CA LYS A 4 25.16 22.02 -18.34
C LYS A 4 26.45 21.60 -17.64
N GLU A 5 27.42 22.46 -17.53
CA GLU A 5 28.70 22.17 -16.85
C GLU A 5 28.50 21.94 -15.37
N LYS A 6 27.65 22.77 -14.72
CA LYS A 6 27.29 22.60 -13.31
C LYS A 6 26.61 21.25 -13.06
N ILE A 7 25.60 20.88 -13.87
CA ILE A 7 24.88 19.61 -13.72
C ILE A 7 25.84 18.43 -13.90
N ASN A 8 26.67 18.45 -14.95
CA ASN A 8 27.57 17.32 -15.22
C ASN A 8 28.66 17.16 -14.16
N SER A 9 29.11 18.23 -13.51
CA SER A 9 30.11 18.15 -12.44
C SER A 9 29.57 17.55 -11.14
N GLU A 10 28.26 17.55 -10.93
CA GLU A 10 27.61 17.03 -9.72
C GLU A 10 27.21 15.55 -9.81
N ILE A 11 27.29 14.94 -11.00
CA ILE A 11 26.95 13.53 -11.18
C ILE A 11 28.09 12.65 -10.67
N ASP A 12 27.83 11.89 -9.60
CA ASP A 12 28.77 10.93 -9.01
C ASP A 12 28.50 9.51 -9.48
N TYR A 13 29.15 9.11 -10.55
CA TYR A 13 29.02 7.77 -11.13
C TYR A 13 29.57 6.64 -10.24
N SER A 14 30.35 6.94 -9.20
CA SER A 14 30.79 5.90 -8.27
C SER A 14 29.61 5.28 -7.49
N LYS A 15 28.52 6.01 -7.34
CA LYS A 15 27.29 5.57 -6.70
C LYS A 15 26.45 4.57 -7.50
N ASP A 16 26.78 4.34 -8.76
CA ASP A 16 26.18 3.25 -9.52
C ASP A 16 26.49 1.88 -8.90
N TYR A 17 27.62 1.77 -8.18
CA TYR A 17 28.05 0.54 -7.49
C TYR A 17 27.35 0.33 -6.13
N ASP A 18 26.54 1.28 -5.65
CA ASP A 18 25.72 1.12 -4.44
C ASP A 18 24.49 0.24 -4.69
N PHE A 19 24.12 0.01 -5.96
CA PHE A 19 23.07 -0.92 -6.34
C PHE A 19 23.62 -2.36 -6.35
N ASP A 20 22.86 -3.28 -5.77
CA ASP A 20 23.14 -4.70 -5.94
C ASP A 20 22.87 -5.17 -7.38
N PHE A 21 23.29 -6.41 -7.68
CA PHE A 21 23.14 -6.97 -9.03
C PHE A 21 21.65 -6.99 -9.48
N PHE A 22 20.74 -7.35 -8.58
CA PHE A 22 19.31 -7.42 -8.89
C PHE A 22 18.73 -6.01 -9.17
N GLY A 23 19.07 -5.05 -8.33
CA GLY A 23 18.69 -3.64 -8.49
C GLY A 23 19.19 -3.08 -9.81
N HIS A 24 20.47 -3.27 -10.12
CA HIS A 24 21.07 -2.79 -11.37
C HIS A 24 20.40 -3.43 -12.60
N LYS A 25 20.17 -4.75 -12.60
CA LYS A 25 19.46 -5.44 -13.70
C LYS A 25 18.01 -5.00 -13.85
N THR A 26 17.34 -4.66 -12.76
CA THR A 26 15.98 -4.10 -12.78
C THR A 26 15.97 -2.72 -13.42
N LEU A 27 16.94 -1.85 -13.09
CA LEU A 27 17.12 -0.55 -13.72
C LEU A 27 17.38 -0.69 -15.22
N GLU A 28 18.33 -1.52 -15.63
CA GLU A 28 18.64 -1.80 -17.03
C GLU A 28 17.40 -2.29 -17.81
N LYS A 29 16.65 -3.24 -17.23
CA LYS A 29 15.50 -3.84 -17.90
C LYS A 29 14.38 -2.84 -18.15
N SER A 30 14.09 -1.95 -17.19
CA SER A 30 12.82 -1.24 -17.16
C SER A 30 12.91 0.27 -17.02
N TYR A 31 13.96 0.84 -16.43
CA TYR A 31 13.99 2.25 -16.02
C TYR A 31 14.89 3.16 -16.85
N LEU A 32 16.05 2.64 -17.28
CA LEU A 32 17.02 3.43 -18.01
C LEU A 32 16.56 3.73 -19.44
N TYR A 33 16.78 4.94 -19.89
CA TYR A 33 16.42 5.34 -21.26
C TYR A 33 17.17 4.56 -22.31
N ARG A 34 16.47 4.29 -23.40
CA ARG A 34 16.99 3.57 -24.58
C ARG A 34 16.81 4.38 -25.86
N LEU A 35 17.75 4.23 -26.73
CA LEU A 35 17.63 4.63 -28.14
C LEU A 35 17.57 3.35 -28.97
N GLY A 36 16.38 2.98 -29.43
CA GLY A 36 16.15 1.68 -30.02
C GLY A 36 16.35 0.56 -28.99
N LYS A 37 17.36 -0.31 -29.18
CA LYS A 37 17.70 -1.40 -28.25
C LYS A 37 18.79 -1.02 -27.24
N ASP A 38 19.53 0.05 -27.50
CA ASP A 38 20.71 0.44 -26.74
C ASP A 38 20.33 1.28 -25.50
N ILE A 39 20.84 0.93 -24.34
CA ILE A 39 20.72 1.73 -23.12
C ILE A 39 21.70 2.93 -23.26
N ILE A 40 21.18 4.15 -23.16
CA ILE A 40 21.95 5.38 -23.28
C ILE A 40 22.09 6.14 -21.96
N GLU A 41 21.64 5.58 -20.87
CA GLU A 41 21.55 6.20 -19.56
C GLU A 41 22.14 5.27 -18.49
N ARG A 42 22.87 5.83 -17.54
CA ARG A 42 23.32 5.16 -16.33
C ARG A 42 22.33 5.45 -15.18
N PRO A 43 22.36 4.69 -14.06
CA PRO A 43 21.49 4.95 -12.93
C PRO A 43 21.57 6.40 -12.42
N GLN A 44 22.76 6.99 -12.33
CA GLN A 44 22.94 8.37 -11.88
C GLN A 44 22.40 9.40 -12.87
N ASP A 45 22.50 9.14 -14.18
CA ASP A 45 21.88 9.98 -15.21
C ASP A 45 20.36 9.99 -15.08
N MET A 46 19.76 8.81 -14.84
CA MET A 46 18.31 8.68 -14.57
C MET A 46 17.89 9.52 -13.37
N LEU A 47 18.60 9.42 -12.23
CA LEU A 47 18.28 10.20 -11.03
C LEU A 47 18.40 11.71 -11.24
N MET A 48 19.41 12.13 -12.01
CA MET A 48 19.56 13.54 -12.40
C MET A 48 18.43 14.01 -13.33
N ARG A 49 18.07 13.21 -14.34
CA ARG A 49 16.95 13.49 -15.24
C ARG A 49 15.65 13.67 -14.48
N VAL A 50 15.35 12.77 -13.54
CA VAL A 50 14.16 12.85 -12.70
C VAL A 50 14.17 14.13 -11.86
N SER A 51 15.29 14.48 -11.26
CA SER A 51 15.43 15.69 -10.46
C SER A 51 15.22 16.97 -11.27
N LEU A 52 15.78 17.02 -12.48
CA LEU A 52 15.62 18.15 -13.39
C LEU A 52 14.17 18.27 -13.90
N ALA A 53 13.50 17.16 -14.18
CA ALA A 53 12.11 17.16 -14.62
C ALA A 53 11.16 17.67 -13.54
N ILE A 54 11.39 17.32 -12.26
CA ILE A 54 10.58 17.78 -11.12
C ILE A 54 10.78 19.28 -10.87
N HIS A 55 12.03 19.74 -10.84
CA HIS A 55 12.38 21.11 -10.45
C HIS A 55 12.57 22.09 -11.63
N ARG A 56 12.59 21.58 -12.84
CA ARG A 56 12.67 22.36 -14.11
C ARG A 56 13.75 23.43 -14.06
N ASN A 57 13.37 24.69 -13.98
CA ASN A 57 14.28 25.83 -14.01
C ASN A 57 15.06 26.08 -12.72
N ASN A 58 14.70 25.41 -11.62
CA ASN A 58 15.40 25.54 -10.35
C ASN A 58 16.51 24.49 -10.25
N ILE A 59 17.68 24.84 -10.79
CA ILE A 59 18.82 23.90 -10.86
C ILE A 59 19.34 23.55 -9.45
N ASP A 60 19.36 24.49 -8.51
CA ASP A 60 19.86 24.21 -7.16
C ASP A 60 19.00 23.21 -6.41
N ASP A 61 17.68 23.33 -6.50
CA ASP A 61 16.75 22.35 -5.93
C ASP A 61 16.84 21.01 -6.66
N ALA A 62 17.04 21.02 -8.00
CA ALA A 62 17.24 19.78 -8.74
C ALA A 62 18.53 19.05 -8.32
N LEU A 63 19.63 19.75 -8.13
CA LEU A 63 20.88 19.16 -7.64
C LEU A 63 20.75 18.65 -6.20
N HIS A 64 20.06 19.38 -5.35
CA HIS A 64 19.78 18.91 -3.99
C HIS A 64 18.90 17.65 -4.00
N ASN A 65 17.86 17.61 -4.83
CA ASN A 65 17.00 16.43 -5.02
C ASN A 65 17.79 15.22 -5.53
N TYR A 66 18.66 15.43 -6.54
CA TYR A 66 19.56 14.40 -7.05
C TYR A 66 20.46 13.86 -5.94
N TYR A 67 21.12 14.73 -5.17
CA TYR A 67 21.96 14.32 -4.04
C TYR A 67 21.22 13.42 -3.05
N LEU A 68 20.00 13.76 -2.70
CA LEU A 68 19.19 12.97 -1.75
C LEU A 68 18.80 11.59 -2.32
N MET A 69 18.38 11.53 -3.59
CA MET A 69 18.05 10.25 -4.25
C MET A 69 19.28 9.39 -4.47
N SER A 70 20.37 9.97 -4.94
CA SER A 70 21.65 9.30 -5.18
C SER A 70 22.25 8.72 -3.91
N ASN A 71 22.00 9.34 -2.75
CA ASN A 71 22.37 8.83 -1.43
C ASN A 71 21.31 7.93 -0.77
N HIS A 72 20.26 7.53 -1.51
CA HIS A 72 19.21 6.63 -1.06
C HIS A 72 18.44 7.11 0.19
N TYR A 73 18.23 8.42 0.34
CA TYR A 73 17.37 8.94 1.40
C TYR A 73 15.90 8.70 1.08
N PHE A 74 15.53 8.81 -0.20
CA PHE A 74 14.20 8.51 -0.71
C PHE A 74 14.24 8.11 -2.18
N THR A 75 13.12 7.64 -2.71
CA THR A 75 12.89 7.44 -4.12
C THR A 75 11.47 7.86 -4.50
N HIS A 76 11.29 8.35 -5.71
CA HIS A 76 9.97 8.53 -6.30
C HIS A 76 9.42 7.21 -6.84
N ALA A 77 8.09 7.16 -7.05
CA ALA A 77 7.45 5.98 -7.59
C ALA A 77 7.80 5.73 -9.06
N THR A 78 7.54 4.51 -9.50
CA THR A 78 7.87 4.00 -10.83
C THR A 78 7.43 4.92 -11.98
N PRO A 79 6.20 5.46 -12.05
CA PRO A 79 5.81 6.33 -13.15
C PRO A 79 6.63 7.62 -13.22
N THR A 80 6.99 8.22 -12.09
CA THR A 80 7.87 9.38 -12.03
C THR A 80 9.25 9.03 -12.59
N LEU A 81 9.84 7.90 -12.16
CA LEU A 81 11.16 7.46 -12.66
C LEU A 81 11.14 7.13 -14.16
N TYR A 82 10.02 6.60 -14.69
CA TYR A 82 9.89 6.25 -16.11
C TYR A 82 9.69 7.45 -17.03
N ASN A 83 8.80 8.36 -16.62
CA ASN A 83 8.23 9.36 -17.51
C ASN A 83 8.87 10.74 -17.37
N ALA A 84 9.65 10.97 -16.31
CA ALA A 84 10.36 12.23 -16.10
C ALA A 84 11.28 12.52 -17.29
N GLY A 85 11.20 13.75 -17.83
CA GLY A 85 11.97 14.18 -19.02
C GLY A 85 11.47 13.59 -20.34
N SER A 86 10.34 12.89 -20.36
CA SER A 86 9.72 12.40 -21.60
C SER A 86 8.77 13.42 -22.21
N ASN A 87 8.29 13.16 -23.44
CA ASN A 87 7.33 14.02 -24.12
C ASN A 87 5.97 14.12 -23.41
N ARG A 88 5.65 13.17 -22.52
CA ARG A 88 4.43 13.15 -21.71
C ARG A 88 4.76 12.69 -20.30
N GLU A 89 4.94 13.65 -19.45
CA GLU A 89 5.36 13.45 -18.06
C GLU A 89 4.17 13.08 -17.18
N GLN A 90 3.69 11.83 -17.32
CA GLN A 90 2.71 11.25 -16.43
C GLN A 90 3.43 10.63 -15.21
N PHE A 91 3.31 11.25 -14.04
CA PHE A 91 4.03 10.89 -12.81
C PHE A 91 3.18 10.12 -11.81
N ALA A 92 1.85 10.16 -11.94
CA ALA A 92 0.95 9.55 -10.98
C ALA A 92 1.01 8.03 -11.03
N SER A 93 1.03 7.42 -9.86
CA SER A 93 1.13 5.96 -9.70
C SER A 93 -0.21 5.28 -9.63
N CYS A 94 -1.16 5.90 -8.93
CA CYS A 94 -2.41 5.29 -8.52
C CYS A 94 -3.59 6.14 -8.96
N PHE A 95 -4.61 5.45 -9.47
CA PHE A 95 -5.85 6.05 -9.92
C PHE A 95 -7.00 5.25 -9.30
N LEU A 96 -7.93 5.97 -8.70
CA LEU A 96 -9.15 5.40 -8.14
C LEU A 96 -10.33 5.90 -8.99
N LEU A 97 -11.12 4.97 -9.50
CA LEU A 97 -12.26 5.25 -10.35
C LEU A 97 -13.55 4.64 -9.76
N THR A 98 -14.64 5.29 -10.05
CA THR A 98 -15.99 4.72 -9.90
C THR A 98 -16.54 4.38 -11.26
N MET A 99 -17.23 3.24 -11.39
CA MET A 99 -17.94 2.89 -12.63
C MET A 99 -18.93 4.02 -12.99
N LYS A 100 -18.86 4.53 -14.22
CA LYS A 100 -19.60 5.73 -14.61
C LYS A 100 -21.13 5.52 -14.57
N GLU A 101 -21.58 4.40 -15.07
CA GLU A 101 -23.01 4.09 -15.14
C GLU A 101 -23.24 2.59 -15.37
N ASP A 102 -24.35 2.06 -14.88
CA ASP A 102 -24.82 0.69 -15.16
C ASP A 102 -25.47 0.62 -16.56
N SER A 103 -24.67 0.94 -17.58
CA SER A 103 -25.02 0.90 -19.00
C SER A 103 -23.82 0.49 -19.84
N ILE A 104 -24.07 0.02 -21.07
CA ILE A 104 -23.00 -0.31 -22.02
C ILE A 104 -22.09 0.93 -22.24
N SER A 105 -22.66 2.11 -22.42
CA SER A 105 -21.88 3.34 -22.59
C SER A 105 -20.99 3.61 -21.38
N GLY A 106 -21.55 3.62 -20.16
CA GLY A 106 -20.81 3.90 -18.92
C GLY A 106 -19.72 2.88 -18.65
N ILE A 107 -19.99 1.58 -18.87
CA ILE A 107 -19.03 0.50 -18.70
C ILE A 107 -17.86 0.67 -19.68
N TYR A 108 -18.11 0.88 -20.97
CA TYR A 108 -17.06 1.02 -21.97
C TYR A 108 -16.31 2.35 -21.89
N ASP A 109 -16.95 3.43 -21.48
CA ASP A 109 -16.24 4.69 -21.18
C ASP A 109 -15.31 4.53 -20.00
N THR A 110 -15.71 3.84 -18.94
CA THR A 110 -14.84 3.50 -17.81
C THR A 110 -13.68 2.59 -18.25
N LEU A 111 -13.95 1.59 -19.08
CA LEU A 111 -12.93 0.69 -19.65
C LEU A 111 -11.89 1.46 -20.47
N LYS A 112 -12.33 2.40 -21.30
CA LYS A 112 -11.45 3.29 -22.08
C LYS A 112 -10.56 4.12 -21.18
N ASP A 113 -11.08 4.69 -20.10
CA ASP A 113 -10.30 5.46 -19.15
C ASP A 113 -9.26 4.56 -18.44
N CYS A 114 -9.64 3.37 -18.04
CA CYS A 114 -8.72 2.36 -17.50
C CYS A 114 -7.59 2.04 -18.50
N ALA A 115 -7.91 1.86 -19.78
CA ALA A 115 -6.92 1.59 -20.83
C ALA A 115 -5.95 2.77 -21.02
N LEU A 116 -6.45 4.01 -21.02
CA LEU A 116 -5.64 5.22 -21.15
C LEU A 116 -4.71 5.41 -19.95
N ILE A 117 -5.19 5.19 -18.74
CA ILE A 117 -4.39 5.26 -17.51
C ILE A 117 -3.32 4.17 -17.52
N SER A 118 -3.68 2.93 -17.86
CA SER A 118 -2.75 1.79 -17.91
C SER A 118 -1.61 2.02 -18.90
N LYS A 119 -1.90 2.58 -20.07
CA LYS A 119 -0.89 2.94 -21.10
C LYS A 119 0.26 3.77 -20.54
N TYR A 120 0.00 4.65 -19.57
CA TYR A 120 0.98 5.52 -18.95
C TYR A 120 1.48 5.03 -17.59
N ALA A 121 1.38 3.72 -17.33
CA ALA A 121 1.88 3.04 -16.15
C ALA A 121 1.13 3.37 -14.84
N GLY A 122 -0.12 3.85 -14.91
CA GLY A 122 -1.00 4.01 -13.75
C GLY A 122 -1.58 2.68 -13.29
N GLY A 123 -1.53 2.39 -11.99
CA GLY A 123 -2.28 1.32 -11.34
C GLY A 123 -3.71 1.77 -11.02
N ILE A 124 -4.69 0.88 -11.13
CA ILE A 124 -6.10 1.25 -11.06
C ILE A 124 -6.81 0.50 -9.94
N GLY A 125 -7.59 1.22 -9.12
CA GLY A 125 -8.65 0.69 -8.28
C GLY A 125 -10.00 1.15 -8.83
N LEU A 126 -10.92 0.23 -9.09
CA LEU A 126 -12.23 0.51 -9.68
C LEU A 126 -13.35 -0.05 -8.82
N SER A 127 -14.27 0.80 -8.34
CA SER A 127 -15.49 0.37 -7.69
C SER A 127 -16.55 -0.02 -8.71
N ILE A 128 -17.12 -1.21 -8.55
CA ILE A 128 -18.10 -1.80 -9.47
C ILE A 128 -19.40 -2.20 -8.76
N HIS A 129 -19.65 -1.67 -7.57
CA HIS A 129 -20.77 -2.06 -6.70
C HIS A 129 -22.13 -1.85 -7.34
N ASP A 130 -22.24 -0.84 -8.20
CA ASP A 130 -23.51 -0.35 -8.76
C ASP A 130 -23.90 -1.03 -10.08
N ILE A 131 -23.10 -1.96 -10.57
CA ILE A 131 -23.43 -2.77 -11.76
C ILE A 131 -24.45 -3.84 -11.38
N ARG A 132 -25.56 -3.92 -12.12
CA ARG A 132 -26.63 -4.88 -11.88
C ARG A 132 -26.15 -6.32 -11.91
N ALA A 133 -26.73 -7.15 -11.04
CA ALA A 133 -26.43 -8.56 -10.93
C ALA A 133 -26.95 -9.38 -12.13
N THR A 134 -26.49 -10.61 -12.21
CA THR A 134 -27.01 -11.63 -13.12
C THR A 134 -28.53 -11.76 -13.00
N ASP A 135 -29.23 -12.03 -14.11
CA ASP A 135 -30.68 -12.16 -14.21
C ASP A 135 -31.49 -10.91 -13.85
N SER A 136 -30.84 -9.74 -13.71
CA SER A 136 -31.53 -8.46 -13.53
C SER A 136 -32.18 -8.01 -14.86
N TYR A 137 -33.44 -7.58 -14.79
CA TYR A 137 -34.20 -7.17 -15.97
C TYR A 137 -33.61 -5.92 -16.65
N ILE A 138 -33.54 -5.97 -17.99
CA ILE A 138 -33.09 -4.87 -18.85
C ILE A 138 -34.28 -4.37 -19.67
N ALA A 139 -34.86 -3.25 -19.26
CA ALA A 139 -36.05 -2.69 -19.91
C ALA A 139 -35.82 -2.35 -21.39
N GLY A 140 -34.63 -1.87 -21.76
CA GLY A 140 -34.33 -1.43 -23.13
C GLY A 140 -34.29 -2.56 -24.17
N THR A 141 -34.04 -3.80 -23.75
CA THR A 141 -33.96 -4.97 -24.64
C THR A 141 -35.00 -6.03 -24.31
N ASN A 142 -35.81 -5.83 -23.27
CA ASN A 142 -36.71 -6.84 -22.70
C ASN A 142 -36.00 -8.17 -22.40
N GLY A 143 -34.77 -8.12 -21.96
CA GLY A 143 -33.91 -9.24 -21.63
C GLY A 143 -33.43 -9.21 -20.19
N VAL A 144 -32.42 -10.01 -19.90
CA VAL A 144 -31.78 -10.06 -18.56
C VAL A 144 -30.27 -9.83 -18.66
N SER A 145 -29.70 -9.34 -17.57
CA SER A 145 -28.26 -9.09 -17.42
C SER A 145 -27.49 -10.40 -17.28
N ASN A 146 -26.31 -10.47 -17.88
CA ASN A 146 -25.33 -11.53 -17.64
C ASN A 146 -24.44 -11.31 -16.42
N GLY A 147 -24.65 -10.21 -15.67
CA GLY A 147 -23.94 -9.88 -14.43
C GLY A 147 -22.48 -9.47 -14.60
N LEU A 148 -21.73 -9.58 -13.48
CA LEU A 148 -20.36 -9.08 -13.39
C LEU A 148 -19.34 -9.91 -14.16
N VAL A 149 -19.48 -11.22 -14.24
CA VAL A 149 -18.42 -12.11 -14.77
C VAL A 149 -18.07 -11.79 -16.22
N PRO A 150 -19.01 -11.74 -17.19
CA PRO A 150 -18.69 -11.41 -18.58
C PRO A 150 -18.10 -10.01 -18.73
N MET A 151 -18.60 -9.03 -17.98
CA MET A 151 -18.06 -7.67 -17.97
C MET A 151 -16.59 -7.66 -17.51
N LEU A 152 -16.28 -8.32 -16.39
CA LEU A 152 -14.92 -8.36 -15.84
C LEU A 152 -13.94 -9.09 -16.76
N ARG A 153 -14.38 -10.03 -17.58
CA ARG A 153 -13.54 -10.65 -18.60
C ARG A 153 -13.08 -9.65 -19.66
N VAL A 154 -13.93 -8.71 -20.06
CA VAL A 154 -13.53 -7.63 -20.98
C VAL A 154 -12.45 -6.73 -20.35
N PHE A 155 -12.60 -6.39 -19.07
CA PHE A 155 -11.56 -5.66 -18.33
C PHE A 155 -10.26 -6.48 -18.20
N ASN A 156 -10.35 -7.78 -17.96
CA ASN A 156 -9.21 -8.69 -17.90
C ASN A 156 -8.42 -8.70 -19.21
N ASP A 157 -9.08 -8.87 -20.35
CA ASP A 157 -8.43 -8.90 -21.65
C ASP A 157 -7.85 -7.53 -22.02
N THR A 158 -8.50 -6.45 -21.61
CA THR A 158 -7.97 -5.08 -21.77
C THR A 158 -6.71 -4.88 -20.92
N ALA A 159 -6.68 -5.34 -19.66
CA ALA A 159 -5.50 -5.27 -18.81
C ALA A 159 -4.30 -6.03 -19.39
N ARG A 160 -4.55 -7.18 -20.05
CA ARG A 160 -3.51 -7.94 -20.76
C ARG A 160 -3.04 -7.24 -22.03
N TYR A 161 -3.96 -6.63 -22.78
CA TYR A 161 -3.65 -5.99 -24.07
C TYR A 161 -2.92 -4.66 -23.89
N VAL A 162 -3.32 -3.85 -22.91
CA VAL A 162 -2.75 -2.53 -22.69
C VAL A 162 -1.62 -2.59 -21.66
N ASP A 163 -0.43 -2.95 -22.17
CA ASP A 163 0.79 -2.97 -21.37
C ASP A 163 1.19 -1.56 -20.90
N GLN A 164 1.65 -1.48 -19.65
CA GLN A 164 2.20 -0.24 -19.09
C GLN A 164 3.53 0.13 -19.79
N GLY A 165 3.58 1.34 -20.31
CA GLY A 165 4.81 1.89 -20.89
C GLY A 165 5.38 1.11 -22.08
N GLY A 166 4.54 0.41 -22.87
CA GLY A 166 4.97 -0.30 -24.07
C GLY A 166 5.76 -1.59 -23.80
N GLY A 167 5.17 -2.52 -23.02
CA GLY A 167 5.73 -3.84 -22.71
C GLY A 167 6.66 -3.87 -21.50
N LYS A 168 6.75 -2.80 -20.71
CA LYS A 168 7.56 -2.77 -19.48
C LYS A 168 6.87 -3.48 -18.31
N ARG A 169 5.54 -3.40 -18.20
CA ARG A 169 4.70 -4.05 -17.19
C ARG A 169 3.31 -4.32 -17.76
N ASN A 170 2.65 -5.37 -17.31
CA ASN A 170 1.25 -5.62 -17.64
C ASN A 170 0.34 -4.60 -16.94
N GLY A 171 -0.80 -4.25 -17.55
CA GLY A 171 -1.85 -3.46 -16.94
C GLY A 171 -2.36 -4.15 -15.67
N SER A 172 -2.66 -3.37 -14.63
CA SER A 172 -3.07 -3.91 -13.33
C SER A 172 -4.28 -3.16 -12.82
N PHE A 173 -5.41 -3.87 -12.71
CA PHE A 173 -6.69 -3.33 -12.25
C PHE A 173 -7.18 -4.12 -11.04
N ALA A 174 -7.48 -3.42 -9.94
CA ALA A 174 -8.14 -3.98 -8.77
C ALA A 174 -9.63 -3.64 -8.81
N MET A 175 -10.47 -4.65 -8.81
CA MET A 175 -11.92 -4.54 -8.84
C MET A 175 -12.45 -4.63 -7.41
N TYR A 176 -13.20 -3.60 -6.97
CA TYR A 176 -13.76 -3.49 -5.64
C TYR A 176 -15.25 -3.80 -5.65
N LEU A 177 -15.68 -4.78 -4.85
CA LEU A 177 -17.07 -5.16 -4.69
C LEU A 177 -17.45 -5.23 -3.21
N GLU A 178 -18.70 -4.84 -2.89
CA GLU A 178 -19.24 -5.00 -1.54
C GLU A 178 -19.88 -6.39 -1.36
N PRO A 179 -19.77 -7.02 -0.17
CA PRO A 179 -20.24 -8.39 0.09
C PRO A 179 -21.76 -8.60 -0.04
N TRP A 180 -22.55 -7.53 -0.10
CA TRP A 180 -24.00 -7.61 -0.28
C TRP A 180 -24.44 -7.80 -1.75
N HIS A 181 -23.52 -7.67 -2.71
CA HIS A 181 -23.86 -7.84 -4.12
C HIS A 181 -24.25 -9.29 -4.45
N ALA A 182 -25.30 -9.46 -5.26
CA ALA A 182 -25.84 -10.80 -5.54
C ALA A 182 -24.84 -11.74 -6.26
N ASP A 183 -23.93 -11.20 -7.08
CA ASP A 183 -22.90 -11.96 -7.79
C ASP A 183 -21.59 -12.14 -6.97
N ILE A 184 -21.66 -12.01 -5.64
CA ILE A 184 -20.45 -12.04 -4.80
C ILE A 184 -19.70 -13.36 -4.85
N PHE A 185 -20.40 -14.50 -4.93
CA PHE A 185 -19.75 -15.81 -4.98
C PHE A 185 -18.98 -16.01 -6.29
N GLU A 186 -19.59 -15.64 -7.41
CA GLU A 186 -18.97 -15.69 -8.74
C GLU A 186 -17.74 -14.77 -8.79
N PHE A 187 -17.84 -13.58 -8.18
CA PHE A 187 -16.75 -12.60 -8.10
C PHE A 187 -15.51 -13.15 -7.38
N ILE A 188 -15.67 -13.78 -6.21
CA ILE A 188 -14.52 -14.32 -5.45
C ILE A 188 -13.89 -15.55 -6.13
N GLU A 189 -14.58 -16.18 -7.08
CA GLU A 189 -14.07 -17.34 -7.82
C GLU A 189 -13.31 -16.98 -9.10
N LEU A 190 -13.38 -15.73 -9.56
CA LEU A 190 -12.81 -15.30 -10.85
C LEU A 190 -11.31 -15.57 -11.01
N LYS A 191 -10.54 -15.63 -9.91
CA LYS A 191 -9.08 -15.88 -9.93
C LYS A 191 -8.71 -17.35 -9.71
N LYS A 192 -9.65 -18.23 -9.42
CA LYS A 192 -9.36 -19.66 -9.18
C LYS A 192 -8.63 -20.32 -10.35
N ASN A 193 -7.69 -21.21 -10.03
CA ASN A 193 -6.86 -21.92 -11.03
C ASN A 193 -7.56 -23.12 -11.67
N HIS A 194 -8.78 -23.43 -11.27
CA HIS A 194 -9.58 -24.55 -11.74
C HIS A 194 -11.01 -24.10 -12.10
N GLY A 195 -11.80 -24.97 -12.70
CA GLY A 195 -13.16 -24.70 -13.14
C GLY A 195 -13.24 -24.26 -14.60
N ASN A 196 -14.40 -23.73 -15.00
CA ASN A 196 -14.63 -23.31 -16.38
C ASN A 196 -13.89 -21.98 -16.67
N GLU A 197 -13.08 -21.96 -17.74
CA GLU A 197 -12.31 -20.77 -18.15
C GLU A 197 -13.20 -19.58 -18.53
N PHE A 198 -14.43 -19.82 -18.97
CA PHE A 198 -15.37 -18.74 -19.28
C PHE A 198 -15.84 -17.98 -18.04
N ASP A 199 -15.66 -18.56 -16.84
CA ASP A 199 -15.99 -17.94 -15.56
C ASP A 199 -14.74 -17.40 -14.84
N ARG A 200 -13.66 -17.16 -15.55
CA ARG A 200 -12.38 -16.72 -14.99
C ARG A 200 -11.89 -15.40 -15.61
N ALA A 201 -11.25 -14.57 -14.77
CA ALA A 201 -10.60 -13.32 -15.14
C ALA A 201 -9.36 -13.13 -14.25
N ARG A 202 -8.32 -13.95 -14.47
CA ARG A 202 -7.19 -14.14 -13.54
C ARG A 202 -6.16 -13.01 -13.52
N ASP A 203 -6.12 -12.18 -14.56
CA ASP A 203 -5.15 -11.07 -14.65
C ASP A 203 -5.60 -9.84 -13.84
N LEU A 204 -6.87 -9.80 -13.41
CA LEU A 204 -7.38 -8.77 -12.50
C LEU A 204 -7.03 -9.08 -11.05
N PHE A 205 -7.06 -8.05 -10.22
CA PHE A 205 -7.02 -8.16 -8.77
C PHE A 205 -8.42 -7.91 -8.20
N TYR A 206 -8.73 -8.56 -7.10
CA TYR A 206 -10.05 -8.52 -6.50
C TYR A 206 -9.98 -8.04 -5.06
N ALA A 207 -10.89 -7.16 -4.67
CA ALA A 207 -10.97 -6.57 -3.35
C ALA A 207 -12.42 -6.51 -2.86
N LEU A 208 -12.62 -6.74 -1.58
CA LEU A 208 -13.90 -6.56 -0.92
C LEU A 208 -13.90 -5.28 -0.09
N TRP A 209 -14.97 -4.50 -0.25
CA TRP A 209 -15.24 -3.28 0.48
C TRP A 209 -16.31 -3.57 1.53
N ILE A 210 -15.85 -3.91 2.76
CA ILE A 210 -16.63 -4.61 3.77
C ILE A 210 -17.22 -3.63 4.78
N SER A 211 -18.56 -3.68 4.99
CA SER A 211 -19.23 -2.95 6.07
C SER A 211 -19.03 -3.60 7.45
N ASP A 212 -19.09 -2.80 8.51
CA ASP A 212 -19.05 -3.29 9.89
C ASP A 212 -20.22 -4.26 10.14
N LEU A 213 -21.42 -4.00 9.58
CA LEU A 213 -22.60 -4.86 9.70
C LEU A 213 -22.34 -6.29 9.19
N PHE A 214 -21.60 -6.47 8.07
CA PHE A 214 -21.26 -7.81 7.61
C PHE A 214 -20.40 -8.56 8.62
N MET A 215 -19.40 -7.90 9.20
CA MET A 215 -18.52 -8.50 10.20
C MET A 215 -19.27 -8.83 11.50
N GLU A 216 -20.20 -7.99 11.93
CA GLU A 216 -21.07 -8.27 13.07
C GLU A 216 -21.93 -9.52 12.83
N ARG A 217 -22.47 -9.68 11.61
CA ARG A 217 -23.22 -10.88 11.22
C ARG A 217 -22.35 -12.13 11.11
N VAL A 218 -21.10 -12.00 10.68
CA VAL A 218 -20.13 -13.09 10.71
C VAL A 218 -19.86 -13.54 12.16
N LEU A 219 -19.67 -12.60 13.08
CA LEU A 219 -19.44 -12.90 14.49
C LEU A 219 -20.64 -13.59 15.14
N SER A 220 -21.85 -13.11 14.89
CA SER A 220 -23.12 -13.63 15.46
C SER A 220 -23.69 -14.84 14.72
N ASP A 221 -23.08 -15.27 13.59
CA ASP A 221 -23.63 -16.28 12.66
C ASP A 221 -25.03 -15.91 12.14
N GLY A 222 -25.23 -14.61 11.90
CA GLY A 222 -26.47 -14.04 11.41
C GLY A 222 -26.73 -14.34 9.92
N ASP A 223 -27.95 -14.06 9.49
CA ASP A 223 -28.31 -14.14 8.08
C ASP A 223 -27.71 -12.93 7.32
N TRP A 224 -27.30 -13.15 6.07
CA TRP A 224 -26.79 -12.11 5.18
C TRP A 224 -27.55 -12.14 3.85
N SER A 225 -28.11 -11.01 3.49
CA SER A 225 -28.96 -10.87 2.32
C SER A 225 -28.16 -10.30 1.14
N LEU A 226 -28.28 -10.92 -0.01
CA LEU A 226 -27.61 -10.51 -1.24
C LEU A 226 -28.60 -9.78 -2.15
N PHE A 227 -28.19 -8.58 -2.61
CA PHE A 227 -29.04 -7.66 -3.36
C PHE A 227 -28.50 -7.39 -4.77
N CYS A 228 -29.40 -7.03 -5.66
CA CYS A 228 -29.06 -6.41 -6.94
C CYS A 228 -29.07 -4.87 -6.75
N PRO A 229 -28.02 -4.14 -7.09
CA PRO A 229 -27.96 -2.68 -6.89
C PRO A 229 -29.04 -1.94 -7.71
N HIS A 230 -29.45 -2.47 -8.85
CA HIS A 230 -30.53 -1.89 -9.65
C HIS A 230 -31.90 -1.98 -8.94
N GLU A 231 -32.13 -2.99 -8.14
CA GLU A 231 -33.39 -3.21 -7.38
C GLU A 231 -33.32 -2.59 -5.98
N CYS A 232 -32.11 -2.45 -5.43
CA CYS A 232 -31.84 -1.93 -4.10
C CYS A 232 -30.74 -0.84 -4.18
N PRO A 233 -31.06 0.33 -4.76
CA PRO A 233 -30.07 1.39 -4.97
C PRO A 233 -29.61 2.04 -3.66
N GLY A 234 -28.42 2.68 -3.69
CA GLY A 234 -27.91 3.52 -2.61
C GLY A 234 -27.08 2.82 -1.56
N LEU A 235 -26.99 1.49 -1.54
CA LEU A 235 -26.16 0.76 -0.57
C LEU A 235 -24.69 1.11 -0.68
N SER A 236 -24.19 1.37 -1.89
CA SER A 236 -22.80 1.80 -2.12
C SER A 236 -22.55 3.26 -1.72
N ASP A 237 -23.60 4.08 -1.65
CA ASP A 237 -23.52 5.52 -1.38
C ASP A 237 -23.59 5.86 0.11
N THR A 238 -23.88 4.86 0.96
CA THR A 238 -24.04 5.01 2.41
C THR A 238 -23.04 4.19 3.17
N TRP A 239 -22.74 4.56 4.41
CA TRP A 239 -21.86 3.82 5.35
C TRP A 239 -22.32 4.02 6.79
N GLY A 240 -21.83 3.19 7.72
CA GLY A 240 -22.19 3.27 9.13
C GLY A 240 -23.69 3.04 9.35
N GLN A 241 -24.31 3.85 10.18
CA GLN A 241 -25.72 3.69 10.55
C GLN A 241 -26.68 3.87 9.36
N GLU A 242 -26.39 4.80 8.46
CA GLU A 242 -27.22 5.02 7.26
C GLU A 242 -27.24 3.79 6.35
N PHE A 243 -26.08 3.14 6.18
CA PHE A 243 -25.98 1.86 5.47
C PHE A 243 -26.79 0.77 6.17
N ASN A 244 -26.66 0.65 7.50
CA ASN A 244 -27.36 -0.36 8.26
C ASN A 244 -28.89 -0.19 8.12
N ASP A 245 -29.39 1.02 8.28
CA ASP A 245 -30.82 1.32 8.18
C ASP A 245 -31.35 1.00 6.78
N LEU A 246 -30.65 1.37 5.73
CA LEU A 246 -31.02 1.11 4.35
C LEU A 246 -30.99 -0.40 4.05
N TYR A 247 -29.91 -1.09 4.45
CA TYR A 247 -29.75 -2.53 4.28
C TYR A 247 -30.91 -3.30 4.96
N LEU A 248 -31.18 -2.98 6.22
CA LEU A 248 -32.25 -3.61 7.00
C LEU A 248 -33.64 -3.33 6.43
N SER A 249 -33.88 -2.15 5.85
CA SER A 249 -35.13 -1.84 5.17
C SER A 249 -35.36 -2.77 3.97
N TYR A 250 -34.34 -2.94 3.12
CA TYR A 250 -34.43 -3.86 1.99
C TYR A 250 -34.58 -5.32 2.41
N GLU A 251 -33.91 -5.71 3.49
CA GLU A 251 -34.03 -7.06 4.06
C GLU A 251 -35.43 -7.31 4.60
N THR A 252 -36.02 -6.37 5.31
CA THR A 252 -37.40 -6.43 5.84
C THR A 252 -38.42 -6.50 4.72
N ASP A 253 -38.21 -5.72 3.66
CA ASP A 253 -39.07 -5.74 2.45
C ASP A 253 -38.85 -6.98 1.59
N LYS A 254 -37.92 -7.88 1.95
CA LYS A 254 -37.56 -9.10 1.22
C LYS A 254 -37.15 -8.85 -0.23
N LYS A 255 -36.43 -7.76 -0.49
CA LYS A 255 -35.92 -7.40 -1.83
C LYS A 255 -34.63 -8.13 -2.21
N TYR A 256 -34.12 -8.99 -1.33
CA TYR A 256 -32.93 -9.77 -1.60
C TYR A 256 -33.17 -10.86 -2.65
N ARG A 257 -32.13 -11.12 -3.45
CA ARG A 257 -32.10 -12.22 -4.43
C ARG A 257 -31.86 -13.57 -3.71
N LYS A 258 -31.01 -13.56 -2.69
CA LYS A 258 -30.64 -14.72 -1.88
C LYS A 258 -30.36 -14.29 -0.44
N GLN A 259 -30.68 -15.13 0.52
CA GLN A 259 -30.27 -14.98 1.90
C GLN A 259 -29.45 -16.20 2.32
N ILE A 260 -28.33 -15.99 2.94
CA ILE A 260 -27.33 -17.00 3.37
C ILE A 260 -26.89 -16.75 4.81
N LYS A 261 -26.15 -17.67 5.40
CA LYS A 261 -25.40 -17.34 6.62
C LYS A 261 -24.15 -16.51 6.29
N ALA A 262 -23.91 -15.44 7.04
CA ALA A 262 -22.73 -14.58 6.82
C ALA A 262 -21.43 -15.38 6.90
N ARG A 263 -21.35 -16.39 7.75
CA ARG A 263 -20.19 -17.30 7.85
C ARG A 263 -19.99 -18.16 6.62
N GLU A 264 -21.05 -18.50 5.88
CA GLU A 264 -20.92 -19.23 4.60
C GLU A 264 -20.10 -18.40 3.59
N LEU A 265 -20.46 -17.13 3.40
CA LEU A 265 -19.72 -16.21 2.55
C LEU A 265 -18.30 -15.95 3.09
N TRP A 266 -18.17 -15.76 4.40
CA TRP A 266 -16.86 -15.55 5.02
C TRP A 266 -15.91 -16.73 4.80
N GLN A 267 -16.43 -17.97 4.93
CA GLN A 267 -15.64 -19.17 4.65
C GLN A 267 -15.22 -19.26 3.18
N ALA A 268 -16.10 -18.88 2.25
CA ALA A 268 -15.77 -18.85 0.83
C ALA A 268 -14.66 -17.81 0.53
N ILE A 269 -14.71 -16.63 1.16
CA ILE A 269 -13.66 -15.60 1.07
C ILE A 269 -12.32 -16.15 1.56
N LEU A 270 -12.28 -16.73 2.76
CA LEU A 270 -11.05 -17.30 3.33
C LEU A 270 -10.47 -18.41 2.47
N THR A 271 -11.33 -19.29 1.94
CA THR A 271 -10.91 -20.34 1.01
C THR A 271 -10.25 -19.78 -0.23
N SER A 272 -10.86 -18.76 -0.85
CA SER A 272 -10.25 -18.07 -2.00
C SER A 272 -8.90 -17.43 -1.66
N GLN A 273 -8.78 -16.80 -0.50
CA GLN A 273 -7.52 -16.22 -0.06
C GLN A 273 -6.41 -17.26 0.12
N ILE A 274 -6.73 -18.42 0.66
CA ILE A 274 -5.75 -19.52 0.82
C ILE A 274 -5.33 -20.07 -0.55
N GLU A 275 -6.28 -20.21 -1.49
CA GLU A 275 -6.01 -20.79 -2.81
C GLU A 275 -5.24 -19.85 -3.74
N VAL A 276 -5.59 -18.56 -3.76
CA VAL A 276 -5.12 -17.62 -4.80
C VAL A 276 -4.65 -16.25 -4.26
N GLY A 277 -4.64 -16.03 -2.95
CA GLY A 277 -4.16 -14.79 -2.31
C GLY A 277 -5.11 -13.59 -2.44
N THR A 278 -6.31 -13.78 -2.99
CA THR A 278 -7.35 -12.73 -3.14
C THR A 278 -8.71 -13.27 -2.71
N PRO A 279 -9.68 -12.40 -2.39
CA PRO A 279 -9.69 -10.93 -2.49
C PRO A 279 -8.94 -10.22 -1.36
N TYR A 280 -8.54 -8.97 -1.57
CA TYR A 280 -8.13 -8.05 -0.51
C TYR A 280 -9.33 -7.73 0.39
N LEU A 281 -9.10 -7.45 1.66
CA LEU A 281 -10.16 -7.08 2.60
C LEU A 281 -9.93 -5.65 3.11
N LEU A 282 -10.85 -4.75 2.81
CA LEU A 282 -10.84 -3.37 3.30
C LEU A 282 -12.17 -3.05 3.97
N TYR A 283 -12.12 -2.25 5.03
CA TYR A 283 -13.27 -1.98 5.88
C TYR A 283 -13.88 -0.61 5.57
N LYS A 284 -15.02 -0.63 4.89
CA LYS A 284 -15.77 0.53 4.40
C LYS A 284 -15.99 1.60 5.47
N ASP A 285 -16.54 1.18 6.60
CA ASP A 285 -16.92 2.13 7.66
C ASP A 285 -15.70 2.77 8.32
N ALA A 286 -14.66 1.99 8.57
CA ALA A 286 -13.41 2.49 9.14
C ALA A 286 -12.72 3.48 8.20
N CYS A 287 -12.70 3.19 6.88
CA CYS A 287 -12.14 4.08 5.87
C CYS A 287 -12.91 5.39 5.78
N ASN A 288 -14.23 5.33 5.68
CA ASN A 288 -15.09 6.52 5.59
C ASN A 288 -15.02 7.36 6.87
N ARG A 289 -15.05 6.73 8.05
CA ARG A 289 -14.98 7.40 9.36
C ARG A 289 -13.68 8.19 9.56
N LYS A 290 -12.56 7.67 9.02
CA LYS A 290 -11.25 8.31 9.15
C LYS A 290 -10.87 9.24 8.01
N SER A 291 -11.64 9.25 6.93
CA SER A 291 -11.36 10.11 5.78
C SER A 291 -11.49 11.58 6.15
N ASN A 292 -10.58 12.40 5.62
CA ASN A 292 -10.68 13.86 5.64
C ASN A 292 -11.52 14.43 4.48
N GLN A 293 -12.09 13.57 3.63
CA GLN A 293 -12.93 13.93 2.48
C GLN A 293 -14.42 13.59 2.68
N GLN A 294 -14.87 13.36 3.92
CA GLN A 294 -16.27 13.03 4.23
C GLN A 294 -17.28 14.06 3.72
N ASN A 295 -16.85 15.32 3.57
CA ASN A 295 -17.65 16.41 3.02
C ASN A 295 -17.93 16.27 1.51
N LEU A 296 -17.21 15.43 0.79
CA LEU A 296 -17.41 15.19 -0.65
C LEU A 296 -18.39 14.05 -0.90
N GLY A 297 -18.40 13.03 -0.06
CA GLY A 297 -19.29 11.88 -0.19
C GLY A 297 -18.70 10.59 0.36
N THR A 298 -19.36 9.48 0.06
CA THR A 298 -18.93 8.14 0.49
C THR A 298 -17.78 7.63 -0.38
N ILE A 299 -16.70 7.17 0.28
CA ILE A 299 -15.59 6.52 -0.38
C ILE A 299 -15.98 5.07 -0.69
N LYS A 300 -15.81 4.67 -1.96
CA LYS A 300 -16.29 3.38 -2.48
C LYS A 300 -15.19 2.34 -2.74
N SER A 301 -13.92 2.74 -2.72
CA SER A 301 -12.80 1.85 -3.02
C SER A 301 -11.48 2.39 -2.49
N SER A 302 -10.43 1.62 -2.72
CA SER A 302 -9.03 2.03 -2.62
C SER A 302 -8.36 1.87 -3.99
N ASN A 303 -7.05 2.12 -4.07
CA ASN A 303 -6.25 1.91 -5.27
C ASN A 303 -5.84 0.43 -5.45
N LEU A 304 -4.95 0.16 -6.42
CA LEU A 304 -4.45 -1.18 -6.72
C LEU A 304 -3.76 -1.85 -5.52
N CYS A 305 -2.97 -1.10 -4.75
CA CYS A 305 -2.15 -1.61 -3.65
C CYS A 305 -2.74 -1.37 -2.25
N THR A 306 -3.95 -0.80 -2.17
CA THR A 306 -4.75 -0.61 -0.95
C THR A 306 -4.25 0.46 0.04
N GLU A 307 -3.26 1.29 -0.34
CA GLU A 307 -2.71 2.34 0.52
C GLU A 307 -3.42 3.70 0.41
N ILE A 308 -4.26 3.91 -0.60
CA ILE A 308 -4.94 5.18 -0.86
C ILE A 308 -6.44 5.04 -0.61
N VAL A 309 -7.00 5.99 0.13
CA VAL A 309 -8.43 6.08 0.44
C VAL A 309 -8.89 7.51 0.16
N GLU A 310 -9.46 7.73 -1.02
CA GLU A 310 -9.90 9.04 -1.50
C GLU A 310 -11.28 8.94 -2.15
N PHE A 311 -12.01 10.06 -2.15
CA PHE A 311 -13.31 10.16 -2.78
C PHE A 311 -13.21 10.06 -4.30
N THR A 312 -14.15 9.34 -4.90
CA THR A 312 -14.33 9.23 -6.35
C THR A 312 -15.81 9.24 -6.72
N SER A 313 -16.11 9.74 -7.91
CA SER A 313 -17.45 9.69 -8.50
C SER A 313 -17.35 9.31 -9.99
N PRO A 314 -18.46 9.13 -10.70
CA PRO A 314 -18.44 8.96 -12.15
C PRO A 314 -17.73 10.09 -12.91
N GLU A 315 -17.69 11.30 -12.34
CA GLU A 315 -17.12 12.52 -12.92
C GLU A 315 -15.73 12.85 -12.34
N GLU A 316 -15.30 12.17 -11.25
CA GLU A 316 -14.11 12.52 -10.51
C GLU A 316 -13.24 11.29 -10.21
N THR A 317 -12.04 11.29 -10.78
CA THR A 317 -11.02 10.25 -10.55
C THR A 317 -9.99 10.75 -9.56
N ALA A 318 -9.80 10.03 -8.46
CA ALA A 318 -8.73 10.33 -7.52
C ALA A 318 -7.37 9.88 -8.05
N VAL A 319 -6.34 10.68 -7.78
CA VAL A 319 -4.97 10.45 -8.29
C VAL A 319 -3.95 10.62 -7.18
N CYS A 320 -3.00 9.71 -7.10
CA CYS A 320 -1.94 9.77 -6.12
C CYS A 320 -0.54 9.75 -6.75
N ASN A 321 0.30 10.70 -6.33
CA ASN A 321 1.73 10.72 -6.61
C ASN A 321 2.48 10.23 -5.38
N LEU A 322 3.38 9.25 -5.56
CA LEU A 322 4.02 8.54 -4.47
C LEU A 322 5.54 8.77 -4.43
N ALA A 323 6.06 8.76 -3.20
CA ALA A 323 7.49 8.67 -2.92
C ALA A 323 7.70 7.88 -1.63
N SER A 324 8.86 7.24 -1.49
CA SER A 324 9.18 6.41 -0.33
C SER A 324 10.46 6.88 0.35
N ILE A 325 10.40 7.09 1.67
CA ILE A 325 11.54 7.49 2.50
C ILE A 325 12.25 6.23 3.02
N SER A 326 13.58 6.19 2.91
CA SER A 326 14.41 5.14 3.51
C SER A 326 14.57 5.38 5.01
N LEU A 327 13.74 4.77 5.84
CA LEU A 327 13.81 4.92 7.29
C LEU A 327 15.18 4.49 7.86
N LYS A 328 15.87 3.57 7.21
CA LYS A 328 17.23 3.12 7.60
C LYS A 328 18.23 4.28 7.68
N LYS A 329 18.10 5.30 6.81
CA LYS A 329 18.99 6.48 6.81
C LYS A 329 18.80 7.39 8.04
N PHE A 330 17.71 7.23 8.76
CA PHE A 330 17.36 8.00 9.94
C PHE A 330 17.49 7.21 11.25
N VAL A 331 18.00 5.98 11.17
CA VAL A 331 18.27 5.16 12.36
C VAL A 331 19.56 5.64 13.00
N LYS A 332 19.49 6.03 14.25
CA LYS A 332 20.65 6.34 15.10
C LYS A 332 20.98 5.10 15.94
N ASN A 333 21.93 4.35 15.49
CA ASN A 333 22.45 3.24 16.29
C ASN A 333 23.24 3.80 17.48
N LYS A 334 23.01 3.24 18.65
CA LYS A 334 23.88 3.52 19.80
C LYS A 334 25.25 2.89 19.52
N ASP A 335 26.31 3.66 19.79
CA ASP A 335 27.66 3.08 19.80
C ASP A 335 27.78 2.11 20.98
N THR A 336 27.60 0.84 20.70
CA THR A 336 27.68 -0.24 21.69
C THR A 336 29.09 -0.78 21.86
N SER A 337 30.06 -0.33 21.06
CA SER A 337 31.43 -0.86 21.02
C SER A 337 32.19 -0.67 22.35
N LYS A 338 31.82 0.36 23.11
CA LYS A 338 32.40 0.69 24.42
C LYS A 338 31.49 0.38 25.61
N MET A 339 30.34 -0.29 25.34
CA MET A 339 29.44 -0.66 26.41
C MET A 339 29.87 -1.97 27.05
N GLU A 340 29.84 -2.00 28.36
CA GLU A 340 30.08 -3.19 29.16
C GLU A 340 28.97 -3.30 30.20
N PHE A 341 28.32 -4.45 30.23
CA PHE A 341 27.21 -4.70 31.15
C PHE A 341 27.60 -5.69 32.25
N ILE A 342 26.91 -5.58 33.39
CA ILE A 342 26.92 -6.56 34.46
C ILE A 342 25.52 -7.14 34.55
N VAL A 343 25.41 -8.45 34.37
CA VAL A 343 24.10 -9.15 34.40
C VAL A 343 24.09 -10.05 35.65
N TYR A 344 23.32 -9.60 36.67
CA TYR A 344 23.05 -10.44 37.84
C TYR A 344 21.95 -11.43 37.48
N SER A 345 22.29 -12.70 37.54
CA SER A 345 21.38 -13.77 37.11
C SER A 345 21.23 -14.86 38.17
N LYS A 346 20.10 -15.56 38.12
CA LYS A 346 19.86 -16.76 38.93
C LYS A 346 19.73 -17.98 38.02
N GLN A 347 19.80 -19.15 38.60
CA GLN A 347 19.61 -20.42 37.91
C GLN A 347 18.16 -20.53 37.41
N ASP A 348 17.98 -21.22 36.29
CA ASP A 348 16.62 -21.46 35.65
C ASP A 348 15.83 -20.20 35.37
N CYS A 349 16.46 -19.19 34.82
CA CYS A 349 15.89 -17.87 34.56
C CYS A 349 15.83 -17.54 33.06
N VAL A 350 14.69 -17.79 32.44
CA VAL A 350 14.47 -17.56 30.99
C VAL A 350 14.82 -16.13 30.56
N TYR A 351 14.41 -15.10 31.31
CA TYR A 351 14.73 -13.71 31.01
C TYR A 351 16.22 -13.39 31.17
N CYS A 352 16.94 -14.08 32.04
CA CYS A 352 18.38 -13.94 32.17
C CYS A 352 19.10 -14.48 30.93
N ASP A 353 18.63 -15.59 30.38
CA ASP A 353 19.20 -16.19 29.17
C ASP A 353 18.85 -15.38 27.93
N LEU A 354 17.64 -14.81 27.87
CA LEU A 354 17.25 -13.86 26.81
C LEU A 354 18.13 -12.61 26.83
N ALA A 355 18.43 -12.05 28.01
CA ALA A 355 19.30 -10.88 28.13
C ALA A 355 20.73 -11.16 27.67
N LYS A 356 21.31 -12.27 28.11
CA LYS A 356 22.65 -12.73 27.65
C LYS A 356 22.67 -13.01 26.14
N GLY A 357 21.61 -13.67 25.63
CA GLY A 357 21.44 -13.95 24.21
C GLY A 357 21.33 -12.66 23.36
N LEU A 358 20.68 -11.61 23.86
CA LEU A 358 20.62 -10.32 23.20
C LEU A 358 21.99 -9.64 23.14
N LEU A 359 22.71 -9.57 24.27
CA LEU A 359 24.05 -9.00 24.34
C LEU A 359 25.05 -9.74 23.43
N ASN A 360 24.99 -11.08 23.41
CA ASN A 360 25.81 -11.88 22.51
C ASN A 360 25.53 -11.61 21.03
N ARG A 361 24.26 -11.54 20.63
CA ARG A 361 23.88 -11.22 19.23
C ARG A 361 24.34 -9.84 18.79
N MET A 362 24.37 -8.88 19.70
CA MET A 362 24.82 -7.51 19.43
C MET A 362 26.35 -7.35 19.61
N ASN A 363 27.06 -8.43 19.95
CA ASN A 363 28.50 -8.44 20.22
C ASN A 363 28.89 -7.39 21.30
N ILE A 364 28.08 -7.29 22.35
CA ILE A 364 28.31 -6.40 23.48
C ILE A 364 28.91 -7.16 24.64
N SER A 365 29.99 -6.61 25.21
CA SER A 365 30.71 -7.23 26.36
C SER A 365 29.85 -7.17 27.62
N TYR A 366 29.81 -8.28 28.36
CA TYR A 366 29.18 -8.34 29.67
C TYR A 366 29.81 -9.33 30.63
N GLU A 367 29.70 -9.04 31.91
CA GLU A 367 30.09 -9.90 33.03
C GLU A 367 28.84 -10.51 33.67
N THR A 368 28.83 -11.83 33.85
CA THR A 368 27.73 -12.50 34.58
C THR A 368 28.10 -12.66 36.05
N LYS A 369 27.17 -12.20 36.94
CA LYS A 369 27.30 -12.38 38.39
C LYS A 369 26.14 -13.17 38.97
N LYS A 370 26.37 -13.85 40.07
CA LYS A 370 25.30 -14.53 40.79
C LYS A 370 24.45 -13.51 41.52
N TYR A 371 23.11 -13.74 41.62
CA TYR A 371 22.18 -12.88 42.33
C TYR A 371 22.57 -12.65 43.82
N THR A 372 23.22 -13.62 44.44
CA THR A 372 23.73 -13.54 45.81
C THR A 372 24.77 -12.44 46.02
N GLU A 373 25.54 -12.10 44.97
CA GLU A 373 26.50 -10.99 45.03
C GLU A 373 25.79 -9.60 45.04
N LEU A 374 24.62 -9.49 44.46
CA LEU A 374 23.85 -8.28 44.49
C LEU A 374 23.25 -8.01 45.87
N THR A 375 22.78 -9.08 46.56
CA THR A 375 22.23 -8.95 47.92
C THR A 375 23.32 -8.59 48.95
N ALA A 376 24.56 -9.00 48.72
CA ALA A 376 25.68 -8.60 49.57
C ALA A 376 26.08 -7.14 49.45
N LEU A 377 25.79 -6.49 48.29
CA LEU A 377 26.16 -5.10 48.05
C LEU A 377 25.12 -4.08 48.55
N SER A 378 23.85 -4.48 48.69
CA SER A 378 22.72 -3.55 48.93
C SER A 378 21.98 -3.77 50.26
N GLY A 379 22.40 -4.71 51.11
CA GLY A 379 21.93 -4.90 52.48
C GLY A 379 20.47 -5.32 52.69
N ASN A 380 19.57 -5.03 51.80
CA ASN A 380 18.16 -5.48 51.82
C ASN A 380 17.53 -5.31 50.46
N TYR A 381 17.39 -6.38 49.66
CA TYR A 381 16.43 -6.41 48.58
C TYR A 381 15.11 -6.99 49.09
N PRO A 382 13.98 -6.27 48.92
CA PRO A 382 12.68 -6.80 49.35
C PRO A 382 12.35 -8.09 48.59
N ASN A 383 11.67 -9.03 49.25
CA ASN A 383 11.11 -10.21 48.63
C ASN A 383 10.29 -9.78 47.38
N GLY A 384 10.67 -10.27 46.20
CA GLY A 384 9.97 -9.96 44.94
C GLY A 384 10.81 -9.35 43.83
N VAL A 385 12.11 -9.20 43.97
CA VAL A 385 12.99 -8.70 42.89
C VAL A 385 12.99 -9.65 41.71
N LYS A 386 12.59 -9.13 40.53
CA LYS A 386 12.61 -9.87 39.27
C LYS A 386 14.03 -9.90 38.69
N PHE A 387 14.43 -11.02 38.06
CA PHE A 387 15.73 -11.18 37.42
C PHE A 387 15.56 -11.33 35.90
N PRO A 388 16.59 -10.90 35.08
CA PRO A 388 17.90 -10.36 35.49
C PRO A 388 17.83 -8.96 36.09
N GLN A 389 18.91 -8.59 36.84
CA GLN A 389 19.18 -7.19 37.17
C GLN A 389 20.44 -6.79 36.42
N ILE A 390 20.33 -5.77 35.59
CA ILE A 390 21.34 -5.40 34.58
C ILE A 390 21.85 -3.99 34.86
N TYR A 391 23.15 -3.83 34.85
CA TYR A 391 23.84 -2.57 35.07
C TYR A 391 24.79 -2.28 33.91
N LEU A 392 24.81 -1.03 33.46
CA LEU A 392 25.82 -0.52 32.54
C LEU A 392 27.03 -0.04 33.35
N ARG A 393 28.24 -0.56 33.02
CA ARG A 393 29.49 -0.13 33.64
C ARG A 393 29.98 1.16 32.99
N LYS A 394 30.24 2.20 33.81
CA LYS A 394 30.82 3.47 33.39
C LYS A 394 32.07 3.77 34.27
N GLY A 395 33.19 3.13 33.97
CA GLY A 395 34.37 3.18 34.83
C GLY A 395 34.08 2.59 36.20
N LEU A 396 34.19 3.37 37.28
CA LEU A 396 33.86 2.93 38.65
C LEU A 396 32.38 3.00 39.01
N LYS A 397 31.56 3.70 38.20
CA LYS A 397 30.10 3.82 38.40
C LYS A 397 29.35 2.69 37.64
N ARG A 398 28.17 2.40 38.16
CA ARG A 398 27.23 1.44 37.57
C ARG A 398 25.86 2.07 37.50
N ASP A 399 25.32 2.19 36.28
CA ASP A 399 23.95 2.70 36.07
C ASP A 399 23.03 1.48 35.99
N HIS A 400 22.02 1.43 36.84
CA HIS A 400 21.00 0.37 36.82
C HIS A 400 20.10 0.55 35.60
N ILE A 401 20.03 -0.47 34.77
CA ILE A 401 19.16 -0.48 33.56
C ILE A 401 17.80 -1.08 33.87
N GLY A 402 17.77 -2.15 34.66
CA GLY A 402 16.54 -2.91 34.96
C GLY A 402 16.64 -4.36 34.60
N GLY A 403 15.55 -4.95 34.10
CA GLY A 403 15.49 -6.32 33.63
C GLY A 403 15.79 -6.48 32.12
N PHE A 404 15.29 -7.58 31.54
CA PHE A 404 15.48 -7.87 30.11
C PHE A 404 14.71 -6.85 29.20
N LEU A 405 13.51 -6.47 29.58
CA LEU A 405 12.70 -5.56 28.76
C LEU A 405 13.33 -4.16 28.73
N GLU A 406 13.77 -3.66 29.86
CA GLU A 406 14.45 -2.37 29.97
C GLU A 406 15.82 -2.39 29.25
N LEU A 407 16.55 -3.53 29.29
CA LEU A 407 17.75 -3.69 28.48
C LEU A 407 17.46 -3.64 26.99
N LYS A 408 16.41 -4.33 26.55
CA LYS A 408 15.96 -4.32 25.15
C LYS A 408 15.63 -2.90 24.70
N GLU A 409 14.80 -2.18 25.45
CA GLU A 409 14.45 -0.78 25.18
C GLU A 409 15.68 0.13 25.21
N TYR A 410 16.58 -0.08 26.19
CA TYR A 410 17.84 0.67 26.29
C TYR A 410 18.72 0.49 25.05
N LEU A 411 18.78 -0.72 24.46
CA LEU A 411 19.60 -1.05 23.30
C LEU A 411 18.90 -0.78 21.96
N GLU A 412 17.58 -0.56 21.95
CA GLU A 412 16.86 -0.24 20.73
C GLU A 412 17.44 1.00 20.04
N PRO A 413 17.62 0.96 18.71
CA PRO A 413 18.02 2.13 17.96
C PRO A 413 16.96 3.23 18.07
N SER A 414 17.41 4.46 18.14
CA SER A 414 16.51 5.63 18.07
C SER A 414 16.44 6.16 16.65
N TYR A 415 15.34 6.88 16.32
CA TYR A 415 15.21 7.55 15.04
C TYR A 415 15.61 9.02 15.10
N ASP A 416 16.20 9.53 14.02
CA ASP A 416 16.38 10.96 13.81
C ASP A 416 15.09 11.61 13.32
N PHE A 417 14.15 11.85 14.24
CA PHE A 417 12.87 12.48 13.91
C PHE A 417 13.01 13.89 13.33
N VAL A 418 14.07 14.61 13.67
CA VAL A 418 14.32 15.94 13.11
C VAL A 418 14.70 15.83 11.63
N GLY A 419 15.67 14.97 11.31
CA GLY A 419 16.05 14.70 9.93
C GLY A 419 14.91 14.12 9.11
N LEU A 420 14.14 13.18 9.68
CA LEU A 420 12.96 12.60 9.03
C LEU A 420 11.89 13.65 8.71
N LYS A 421 11.64 14.59 9.65
CA LYS A 421 10.71 15.72 9.42
C LYS A 421 11.18 16.62 8.27
N VAL A 422 12.47 16.93 8.21
CA VAL A 422 13.05 17.73 7.12
C VAL A 422 12.88 17.02 5.79
N MET A 423 13.15 15.71 5.74
CA MET A 423 12.99 14.89 4.54
C MET A 423 11.52 14.82 4.09
N ALA A 424 10.58 14.59 5.01
CA ALA A 424 9.15 14.57 4.69
C ALA A 424 8.69 15.90 4.09
N LYS A 425 9.14 17.03 4.62
CA LYS A 425 8.85 18.37 4.04
C LYS A 425 9.42 18.53 2.63
N GLN A 426 10.65 18.05 2.39
CA GLN A 426 11.26 18.13 1.06
C GLN A 426 10.48 17.29 0.05
N LEU A 427 10.09 16.06 0.41
CA LEU A 427 9.29 15.20 -0.45
C LEU A 427 7.90 15.79 -0.73
N THR A 428 7.25 16.37 0.25
CA THR A 428 5.96 17.05 0.03
C THR A 428 6.08 18.17 -1.00
N ARG A 429 7.17 18.96 -0.96
CA ARG A 429 7.44 19.99 -1.98
C ARG A 429 7.65 19.37 -3.36
N ASN A 430 8.43 18.29 -3.46
CA ASN A 430 8.64 17.58 -4.71
C ASN A 430 7.32 17.05 -5.30
N LEU A 431 6.47 16.47 -4.46
CA LEU A 431 5.17 15.95 -4.89
C LEU A 431 4.22 17.08 -5.35
N ASN A 432 4.24 18.25 -4.71
CA ASN A 432 3.50 19.40 -5.18
C ASN A 432 3.99 19.86 -6.57
N HIS A 433 5.30 19.95 -6.79
CA HIS A 433 5.83 20.26 -8.13
C HIS A 433 5.43 19.21 -9.18
N ILE A 434 5.39 17.93 -8.79
CA ILE A 434 4.90 16.85 -9.63
C ILE A 434 3.43 17.08 -10.01
N ILE A 435 2.58 17.39 -9.05
CA ILE A 435 1.14 17.63 -9.27
C ILE A 435 0.93 18.80 -10.25
N ASP A 436 1.67 19.89 -10.06
CA ASP A 436 1.57 21.10 -10.90
C ASP A 436 1.94 20.86 -12.37
N HIS A 437 2.78 19.86 -12.65
CA HIS A 437 3.33 19.60 -13.99
C HIS A 437 2.90 18.27 -14.60
N ASN A 438 2.13 17.46 -13.87
CA ASN A 438 1.71 16.14 -14.30
C ASN A 438 0.83 16.19 -15.56
N TYR A 439 1.08 15.26 -16.49
CA TYR A 439 0.14 14.97 -17.56
C TYR A 439 -0.91 13.98 -17.07
N TYR A 440 -2.17 14.34 -17.15
CA TYR A 440 -3.28 13.48 -16.76
C TYR A 440 -3.90 12.77 -17.98
N PRO A 441 -4.03 11.43 -17.97
CA PRO A 441 -4.51 10.66 -19.12
C PRO A 441 -5.97 10.86 -19.46
N THR A 442 -6.81 11.22 -18.48
CA THR A 442 -8.26 11.40 -18.61
C THR A 442 -8.68 12.78 -18.14
N LYS A 443 -9.86 13.23 -18.54
CA LYS A 443 -10.40 14.56 -18.18
C LYS A 443 -10.77 14.64 -16.70
N GLU A 444 -11.24 13.56 -16.15
CA GLU A 444 -11.74 13.41 -14.78
C GLU A 444 -10.61 13.47 -13.74
N THR A 445 -9.35 13.38 -14.18
CA THR A 445 -8.16 13.43 -13.30
C THR A 445 -7.52 14.82 -13.20
N LYS A 446 -8.10 15.83 -13.83
CA LYS A 446 -7.48 17.16 -13.93
C LYS A 446 -8.03 18.14 -12.89
#